data_a547be564526c6278570a790c8e50a8d
#
_entry.id   a547be564526c6278570a790c8e50a8d
#
_cell.length_a   1.000
_cell.length_b   1.000
_cell.length_c   1.000
_cell.angle_alpha   90.00
_cell.angle_beta   90.00
_cell.angle_gamma   90.00
#
_symmetry.space_group_name_H-M   'P 1'
#
loop_
_entity.id
_entity.type
_entity.pdbx_description
1 polymer ?
#
loop_
_entity_poly.entity_id
_entity_poly.type
_entity_poly.pdbx_seq_one_letter_code
_entity_poly.pdbx_strand_id
1 'polypeptide(L)'
;MTSRRAPGANAGARVATVPRLVVHVVGAGLWLTGALWLLFHYLLKRQGWLGAVHPLESWWLRFHGAFAFAAIWTFGLLWGTHVVPGWWTRRRFRSGIALVAFVGWLMLSAYLLYYLGDEDQRFVVSVLHWSVGLSCPLLFLAHRWRARAHPPGH
;
A
#
# COMPACT_ATOMS: atom_id res chain seq x y z
N MET A 1 -37.71 39.48 -0.64
CA MET A 1 -36.65 38.74 -1.40
C MET A 1 -35.66 38.14 -0.40
N THR A 2 -35.90 36.90 0.02
CA THR A 2 -35.04 36.18 0.99
C THR A 2 -34.07 35.28 0.21
N SER A 3 -32.79 35.66 0.21
CA SER A 3 -31.69 34.86 -0.36
C SER A 3 -31.52 33.55 0.41
N ARG A 4 -31.92 32.42 -0.18
CA ARG A 4 -31.57 31.09 0.31
C ARG A 4 -30.07 30.83 0.05
N ARG A 5 -29.26 30.89 1.10
CA ARG A 5 -27.88 30.37 1.06
C ARG A 5 -27.93 28.86 0.83
N ALA A 6 -27.29 28.39 -0.24
CA ALA A 6 -27.15 26.99 -0.54
C ALA A 6 -26.24 26.30 0.50
N PRO A 7 -26.70 25.22 1.18
CA PRO A 7 -25.84 24.45 2.08
C PRO A 7 -25.09 23.39 1.25
N GLY A 8 -23.81 23.59 0.98
CA GLY A 8 -23.10 22.57 0.22
C GLY A 8 -21.59 22.69 0.04
N ALA A 9 -21.00 23.86 0.31
CA ALA A 9 -19.57 24.05 -0.06
C ALA A 9 -18.56 23.46 0.92
N ASN A 10 -18.91 23.18 2.17
CA ASN A 10 -17.96 22.77 3.22
C ASN A 10 -17.89 21.25 3.49
N ALA A 11 -18.82 20.46 2.99
CA ALA A 11 -18.82 19.00 3.19
C ALA A 11 -17.74 18.28 2.34
N GLY A 12 -17.44 18.80 1.15
CA GLY A 12 -16.47 18.20 0.24
C GLY A 12 -15.02 18.30 0.71
N ALA A 13 -14.67 19.34 1.48
CA ALA A 13 -13.29 19.55 1.95
C ALA A 13 -12.90 18.62 3.12
N ARG A 14 -13.85 18.24 3.97
CA ARG A 14 -13.61 17.36 5.13
C ARG A 14 -13.44 15.89 4.74
N VAL A 15 -14.13 15.41 3.71
CA VAL A 15 -14.04 14.03 3.23
C VAL A 15 -12.70 13.73 2.56
N ALA A 16 -12.01 14.75 2.02
CA ALA A 16 -10.71 14.57 1.37
C ALA A 16 -9.52 14.43 2.34
N THR A 17 -9.64 14.84 3.59
CA THR A 17 -8.52 14.86 4.55
C THR A 17 -8.36 13.52 5.27
N VAL A 18 -9.44 12.87 5.66
CA VAL A 18 -9.44 11.56 6.36
C VAL A 18 -8.83 10.45 5.50
N PRO A 19 -9.18 10.30 4.21
CA PRO A 19 -8.58 9.26 3.38
C PRO A 19 -7.06 9.37 3.23
N ARG A 20 -6.49 10.58 3.20
CA ARG A 20 -5.04 10.78 3.07
C ARG A 20 -4.27 10.28 4.28
N LEU A 21 -4.72 10.61 5.48
CA LEU A 21 -4.09 10.12 6.70
C LEU A 21 -4.14 8.60 6.79
N VAL A 22 -5.29 7.99 6.51
CA VAL A 22 -5.48 6.54 6.51
C VAL A 22 -4.52 5.88 5.52
N VAL A 23 -4.42 6.39 4.28
CA VAL A 23 -3.48 5.86 3.27
C VAL A 23 -2.04 5.91 3.77
N HIS A 24 -1.61 7.02 4.40
CA HIS A 24 -0.24 7.13 4.90
C HIS A 24 0.01 6.20 6.10
N VAL A 25 -0.90 6.14 7.06
CA VAL A 25 -0.77 5.29 8.25
C VAL A 25 -0.77 3.81 7.86
N VAL A 26 -1.73 3.40 7.04
CA VAL A 26 -1.84 2.00 6.60
C VAL A 26 -0.65 1.62 5.71
N GLY A 27 -0.27 2.47 4.75
CA GLY A 27 0.86 2.22 3.88
C GLY A 27 2.20 2.16 4.62
N ALA A 28 2.44 3.09 5.55
CA ALA A 28 3.64 3.09 6.37
C ALA A 28 3.68 1.88 7.33
N GLY A 29 2.55 1.55 7.97
CA GLY A 29 2.45 0.38 8.84
C GLY A 29 2.70 -0.92 8.09
N LEU A 30 2.10 -1.08 6.91
CA LEU A 30 2.31 -2.25 6.06
C LEU A 30 3.79 -2.39 5.65
N TRP A 31 4.40 -1.30 5.19
CA TRP A 31 5.80 -1.31 4.76
C TRP A 31 6.75 -1.56 5.93
N LEU A 32 6.59 -0.89 7.06
CA LEU A 32 7.45 -1.05 8.24
C LEU A 32 7.36 -2.46 8.81
N THR A 33 6.17 -3.01 8.94
CA THR A 33 5.99 -4.37 9.48
C THR A 33 6.60 -5.43 8.57
N GLY A 34 6.49 -5.26 7.24
CA GLY A 34 7.15 -6.14 6.27
C GLY A 34 8.67 -6.02 6.31
N ALA A 35 9.21 -4.80 6.38
CA ALA A 35 10.65 -4.56 6.48
C ALA A 35 11.22 -5.11 7.79
N LEU A 36 10.51 -4.95 8.91
CA LEU A 36 10.91 -5.51 10.21
C LEU A 36 10.86 -7.04 10.17
N TRP A 37 9.85 -7.64 9.58
CA TRP A 37 9.81 -9.09 9.41
C TRP A 37 11.02 -9.60 8.61
N LEU A 38 11.37 -8.96 7.49
CA LEU A 38 12.56 -9.29 6.70
C LEU A 38 13.85 -9.17 7.51
N LEU A 39 13.99 -8.11 8.31
CA LEU A 39 15.12 -7.89 9.18
C LEU A 39 15.30 -9.04 10.17
N PHE A 40 14.23 -9.44 10.86
CA PHE A 40 14.26 -10.54 11.81
C PHE A 40 14.49 -11.89 11.12
N HIS A 41 13.86 -12.11 9.98
CA HIS A 41 13.93 -13.38 9.24
C HIS A 41 15.31 -13.63 8.64
N TYR A 42 15.92 -12.64 7.98
CA TYR A 42 17.18 -12.83 7.24
C TYR A 42 18.42 -12.40 8.01
N LEU A 43 18.38 -11.31 8.75
CA LEU A 43 19.57 -10.73 9.38
C LEU A 43 19.77 -11.23 10.81
N LEU A 44 18.74 -11.21 11.65
CA LEU A 44 18.88 -11.60 13.07
C LEU A 44 18.89 -13.11 13.27
N LYS A 45 18.23 -13.90 12.41
CA LYS A 45 18.35 -15.37 12.42
C LYS A 45 19.77 -15.85 12.15
N ARG A 46 20.56 -15.08 11.39
CA ARG A 46 21.93 -15.42 10.99
C ARG A 46 22.98 -15.15 12.08
N GLN A 47 22.67 -14.33 13.08
CA GLN A 47 23.65 -13.85 14.07
C GLN A 47 23.71 -14.64 15.39
N GLY A 48 23.12 -15.85 15.48
CA GLY A 48 23.52 -16.70 16.56
C GLY A 48 22.48 -17.10 17.61
N TRP A 49 21.22 -17.06 17.31
CA TRP A 49 20.23 -17.78 18.10
C TRP A 49 20.06 -19.20 17.53
N LEU A 50 20.98 -20.11 17.89
CA LEU A 50 20.88 -21.60 17.83
C LEU A 50 19.74 -22.19 16.94
N GLY A 51 19.52 -21.67 15.71
CA GLY A 51 18.50 -22.15 14.79
C GLY A 51 17.05 -21.84 15.18
N ALA A 52 16.78 -21.20 16.32
CA ALA A 52 15.44 -20.87 16.76
C ALA A 52 14.91 -19.59 16.09
N VAL A 53 13.64 -19.62 15.69
CA VAL A 53 12.93 -18.45 15.17
C VAL A 53 12.79 -17.40 16.28
N HIS A 54 13.17 -16.15 16.01
CA HIS A 54 13.05 -15.08 16.99
C HIS A 54 11.55 -14.84 17.32
N PRO A 55 11.15 -14.75 18.61
CA PRO A 55 9.73 -14.62 18.99
C PRO A 55 9.02 -13.44 18.32
N LEU A 56 9.72 -12.32 18.07
CA LEU A 56 9.16 -11.13 17.42
C LEU A 56 8.92 -11.33 15.92
N GLU A 57 9.59 -12.29 15.26
CA GLU A 57 9.38 -12.55 13.83
C GLU A 57 7.91 -12.89 13.52
N SER A 58 7.32 -13.78 14.33
CA SER A 58 5.92 -14.15 14.17
C SER A 58 4.94 -13.01 14.43
N TRP A 59 5.28 -12.10 15.36
CA TRP A 59 4.47 -10.92 15.64
C TRP A 59 4.51 -9.92 14.48
N TRP A 60 5.69 -9.66 13.90
CA TRP A 60 5.80 -8.77 12.74
C TRP A 60 5.01 -9.30 11.55
N LEU A 61 5.01 -10.61 11.31
CA LEU A 61 4.20 -11.21 10.26
C LEU A 61 2.70 -11.05 10.51
N ARG A 62 2.24 -11.21 11.76
CA ARG A 62 0.83 -10.99 12.13
C ARG A 62 0.41 -9.54 11.93
N PHE A 63 1.24 -8.59 12.36
CA PHE A 63 0.98 -7.16 12.14
C PHE A 63 0.98 -6.83 10.65
N HIS A 64 1.92 -7.38 9.88
CA HIS A 64 1.94 -7.22 8.44
C HIS A 64 0.64 -7.71 7.78
N GLY A 65 0.16 -8.88 8.17
CA GLY A 65 -1.14 -9.40 7.73
C GLY A 65 -2.32 -8.50 8.11
N ALA A 66 -2.35 -7.99 9.35
CA ALA A 66 -3.40 -7.06 9.77
C ALA A 66 -3.39 -5.76 8.96
N PHE A 67 -2.21 -5.18 8.72
CA PHE A 67 -2.07 -4.00 7.86
C PHE A 67 -2.40 -4.31 6.39
N ALA A 68 -2.17 -5.55 5.91
CA ALA A 68 -2.55 -5.96 4.57
C ALA A 68 -4.09 -5.94 4.40
N PHE A 69 -4.86 -6.44 5.37
CA PHE A 69 -6.32 -6.32 5.35
C PHE A 69 -6.78 -4.85 5.34
N ALA A 70 -6.19 -4.01 6.19
CA ALA A 70 -6.48 -2.58 6.20
C ALA A 70 -6.12 -1.89 4.87
N ALA A 71 -5.03 -2.32 4.21
CA ALA A 71 -4.62 -1.82 2.91
C ALA A 71 -5.59 -2.22 1.79
N ILE A 72 -6.07 -3.47 1.78
CA ILE A 72 -7.08 -3.94 0.83
C ILE A 72 -8.36 -3.11 0.97
N TRP A 73 -8.84 -2.92 2.19
CA TRP A 73 -10.02 -2.10 2.48
C TRP A 73 -9.83 -0.64 2.03
N THR A 74 -8.69 -0.03 2.39
CA THR A 74 -8.32 1.33 1.98
C THR A 74 -8.25 1.44 0.45
N PHE A 75 -7.67 0.45 -0.23
CA PHE A 75 -7.61 0.41 -1.69
C PHE A 75 -8.99 0.33 -2.33
N GLY A 76 -9.90 -0.47 -1.75
CA GLY A 76 -11.30 -0.53 -2.19
C GLY A 76 -12.01 0.83 -2.09
N LEU A 77 -11.80 1.58 -0.99
CA LEU A 77 -12.33 2.94 -0.84
C LEU A 77 -11.74 3.90 -1.88
N LEU A 78 -10.43 3.80 -2.15
CA LEU A 78 -9.77 4.63 -3.15
C LEU A 78 -10.16 4.28 -4.58
N TRP A 79 -10.61 3.06 -4.83
CA TRP A 79 -11.01 2.61 -6.17
C TRP A 79 -12.10 3.51 -6.75
N GLY A 80 -13.21 3.66 -6.05
CA GLY A 80 -14.33 4.48 -6.49
C GLY A 80 -14.07 5.99 -6.45
N THR A 81 -13.30 6.46 -5.45
CA THR A 81 -13.13 7.89 -5.19
C THR A 81 -11.91 8.52 -5.88
N HIS A 82 -10.92 7.71 -6.25
CA HIS A 82 -9.66 8.20 -6.82
C HIS A 82 -9.26 7.50 -8.12
N VAL A 83 -9.31 6.16 -8.15
CA VAL A 83 -8.82 5.38 -9.30
C VAL A 83 -9.74 5.57 -10.50
N VAL A 84 -11.04 5.32 -10.35
CA VAL A 84 -12.03 5.41 -11.43
C VAL A 84 -12.12 6.83 -12.01
N PRO A 85 -12.25 7.91 -11.21
CA PRO A 85 -12.23 9.27 -11.75
C PRO A 85 -10.92 9.64 -12.44
N GLY A 86 -9.77 9.18 -11.90
CA GLY A 86 -8.46 9.37 -12.52
C GLY A 86 -8.33 8.67 -13.87
N TRP A 87 -9.00 7.56 -14.06
CA TRP A 87 -9.06 6.81 -15.31
C TRP A 87 -9.78 7.59 -16.42
N TRP A 88 -10.95 8.13 -16.12
CA TRP A 88 -11.75 8.89 -17.08
C TRP A 88 -11.10 10.20 -17.48
N THR A 89 -10.43 10.88 -16.54
CA THR A 89 -9.76 12.16 -16.83
C THR A 89 -8.41 12.01 -17.53
N ARG A 90 -7.89 10.80 -17.69
CA ARG A 90 -6.56 10.45 -18.21
C ARG A 90 -5.40 11.23 -17.56
N ARG A 91 -5.67 11.99 -16.52
CA ARG A 91 -4.63 12.72 -15.79
C ARG A 91 -3.79 11.72 -15.01
N ARG A 92 -2.47 11.70 -15.27
CA ARG A 92 -1.49 10.82 -14.61
C ARG A 92 -1.74 9.33 -14.78
N PHE A 93 -2.39 8.96 -15.88
CA PHE A 93 -2.80 7.59 -16.19
C PHE A 93 -1.66 6.57 -16.02
N ARG A 94 -0.46 6.85 -16.58
CA ARG A 94 0.67 5.92 -16.53
C ARG A 94 1.14 5.60 -15.10
N SER A 95 1.31 6.61 -14.25
CA SER A 95 1.75 6.39 -12.86
C SER A 95 0.65 5.80 -11.98
N GLY A 96 -0.62 6.09 -12.29
CA GLY A 96 -1.77 5.50 -11.62
C GLY A 96 -1.92 4.02 -11.93
N ILE A 97 -1.83 3.62 -13.20
CA ILE A 97 -1.85 2.21 -13.61
C ILE A 97 -0.69 1.44 -12.97
N ALA A 98 0.52 1.99 -13.01
CA ALA A 98 1.67 1.35 -12.38
C ALA A 98 1.40 1.07 -10.88
N LEU A 99 0.84 2.04 -10.15
CA LEU A 99 0.51 1.87 -8.74
C LEU A 99 -0.55 0.78 -8.53
N VAL A 100 -1.61 0.78 -9.34
CA VAL A 100 -2.66 -0.25 -9.30
C VAL A 100 -2.08 -1.63 -9.59
N ALA A 101 -1.22 -1.75 -10.60
CA ALA A 101 -0.56 -3.01 -10.96
C ALA A 101 0.35 -3.53 -9.83
N PHE A 102 1.11 -2.63 -9.17
CA PHE A 102 1.94 -2.98 -8.01
C PHE A 102 1.10 -3.48 -6.83
N VAL A 103 0.02 -2.77 -6.49
CA VAL A 103 -0.89 -3.20 -5.42
C VAL A 103 -1.56 -4.53 -5.77
N GLY A 104 -2.03 -4.70 -7.00
CA GLY A 104 -2.61 -5.94 -7.50
C GLY A 104 -1.63 -7.11 -7.42
N TRP A 105 -0.36 -6.89 -7.81
CA TRP A 105 0.70 -7.89 -7.68
C TRP A 105 0.96 -8.26 -6.22
N LEU A 106 1.03 -7.28 -5.31
CA LEU A 106 1.24 -7.56 -3.89
C LEU A 106 0.10 -8.36 -3.28
N MET A 107 -1.15 -8.07 -3.67
CA MET A 107 -2.31 -8.86 -3.23
C MET A 107 -2.25 -10.28 -3.77
N LEU A 108 -1.98 -10.45 -5.06
CA LEU A 108 -1.88 -11.77 -5.70
C LEU A 108 -0.75 -12.60 -5.11
N SER A 109 0.44 -12.01 -4.98
CA SER A 109 1.60 -12.72 -4.44
C SER A 109 1.42 -13.08 -2.96
N ALA A 110 0.76 -12.23 -2.16
CA ALA A 110 0.41 -12.56 -0.77
C ALA A 110 -0.55 -13.75 -0.71
N TYR A 111 -1.55 -13.80 -1.60
CA TYR A 111 -2.45 -14.95 -1.73
C TYR A 111 -1.69 -16.21 -2.11
N LEU A 112 -0.81 -16.14 -3.11
CA LEU A 112 0.01 -17.29 -3.54
C LEU A 112 0.90 -17.80 -2.40
N LEU A 113 1.54 -16.92 -1.64
CA LEU A 113 2.37 -17.31 -0.50
C LEU A 113 1.61 -18.08 0.59
N TYR A 114 0.30 -17.85 0.69
CA TYR A 114 -0.53 -18.57 1.63
C TYR A 114 -0.91 -19.98 1.15
N TYR A 115 -1.11 -20.17 -0.16
CA TYR A 115 -1.66 -21.40 -0.72
C TYR A 115 -0.62 -22.31 -1.42
N LEU A 116 0.54 -21.78 -1.81
CA LEU A 116 1.59 -22.62 -2.44
C LEU A 116 2.18 -23.58 -1.42
N GLY A 117 2.10 -24.88 -1.72
CA GLY A 117 2.71 -25.94 -0.92
C GLY A 117 4.17 -26.26 -1.29
N ASP A 118 4.58 -25.93 -2.50
CA ASP A 118 5.93 -26.14 -3.01
C ASP A 118 6.90 -25.06 -2.48
N GLU A 119 8.02 -25.49 -1.87
CA GLU A 119 8.96 -24.59 -1.21
C GLU A 119 9.73 -23.71 -2.20
N ASP A 120 10.10 -24.23 -3.37
CA ASP A 120 10.85 -23.49 -4.37
C ASP A 120 9.98 -22.38 -4.99
N GLN A 121 8.73 -22.71 -5.31
CA GLN A 121 7.78 -21.73 -5.80
C GLN A 121 7.48 -20.65 -4.75
N ARG A 122 7.28 -21.04 -3.49
CA ARG A 122 7.11 -20.08 -2.38
C ARG A 122 8.30 -19.17 -2.20
N PHE A 123 9.50 -19.70 -2.33
CA PHE A 123 10.71 -18.88 -2.26
C PHE A 123 10.75 -17.82 -3.36
N VAL A 124 10.52 -18.22 -4.62
CA VAL A 124 10.48 -17.27 -5.76
C VAL A 124 9.41 -16.21 -5.57
N VAL A 125 8.19 -16.62 -5.22
CA VAL A 125 7.08 -15.67 -4.98
C VAL A 125 7.38 -14.74 -3.79
N SER A 126 8.02 -15.25 -2.73
CA SER A 126 8.45 -14.46 -1.58
C SER A 126 9.45 -13.38 -1.97
N VAL A 127 10.48 -13.74 -2.74
CA VAL A 127 11.49 -12.78 -3.24
C VAL A 127 10.83 -11.69 -4.09
N LEU A 128 9.94 -12.07 -4.99
CA LEU A 128 9.20 -11.12 -5.82
C LEU A 128 8.26 -10.22 -4.98
N HIS A 129 7.57 -10.79 -3.99
CA HIS A 129 6.69 -10.04 -3.11
C HIS A 129 7.44 -8.95 -2.33
N TRP A 130 8.49 -9.33 -1.60
CA TRP A 130 9.20 -8.34 -0.79
C TRP A 130 10.02 -7.35 -1.63
N SER A 131 10.56 -7.74 -2.80
CA SER A 131 11.27 -6.82 -3.70
C SER A 131 10.34 -5.73 -4.22
N VAL A 132 9.15 -6.10 -4.67
CA VAL A 132 8.11 -5.16 -5.09
C VAL A 132 7.62 -4.34 -3.88
N GLY A 133 7.37 -4.97 -2.74
CA GLY A 133 6.91 -4.31 -1.53
C GLY A 133 7.87 -3.23 -1.02
N LEU A 134 9.19 -3.53 -1.01
CA LEU A 134 10.21 -2.56 -0.60
C LEU A 134 10.32 -1.36 -1.57
N SER A 135 10.06 -1.57 -2.87
CA SER A 135 10.09 -0.49 -3.86
C SER A 135 8.82 0.39 -3.86
N CYS A 136 7.74 -0.04 -3.21
CA CYS A 136 6.45 0.65 -3.20
C CYS A 136 6.51 2.12 -2.73
N PRO A 137 7.26 2.51 -1.67
CA PRO A 137 7.38 3.90 -1.26
C PRO A 137 7.98 4.80 -2.34
N LEU A 138 8.97 4.30 -3.10
CA LEU A 138 9.58 5.06 -4.20
C LEU A 138 8.58 5.36 -5.30
N LEU A 139 7.79 4.36 -5.69
CA LEU A 139 6.74 4.53 -6.69
C LEU A 139 5.65 5.49 -6.20
N PHE A 140 5.26 5.39 -4.93
CA PHE A 140 4.30 6.30 -4.32
C PHE A 140 4.80 7.75 -4.30
N LEU A 141 6.05 7.98 -3.92
CA LEU A 141 6.67 9.30 -3.94
C LEU A 141 6.76 9.86 -5.37
N ALA A 142 7.17 9.04 -6.34
CA ALA A 142 7.21 9.44 -7.75
C ALA A 142 5.82 9.83 -8.28
N HIS A 143 4.77 9.06 -7.93
CA HIS A 143 3.39 9.40 -8.26
C HIS A 143 2.98 10.75 -7.65
N ARG A 144 3.34 10.99 -6.40
CA ARG A 144 3.04 12.23 -5.68
C ARG A 144 3.81 13.44 -6.22
N TRP A 145 5.10 13.30 -6.57
CA TRP A 145 5.92 14.37 -7.14
C TRP A 145 5.39 14.82 -8.50
N ARG A 146 5.08 13.88 -9.37
CA ARG A 146 4.45 14.20 -10.66
C ARG A 146 3.10 14.90 -10.49
N ALA A 147 2.45 14.68 -9.34
CA ALA A 147 1.23 15.37 -8.97
C ALA A 147 1.44 16.86 -8.67
N ARG A 148 2.59 17.24 -8.13
CA ARG A 148 2.93 18.62 -7.77
C ARG A 148 3.53 19.41 -8.96
N ALA A 149 4.27 18.73 -9.83
CA ALA A 149 4.97 19.34 -10.95
C ALA A 149 4.05 19.86 -12.08
N HIS A 150 2.78 19.39 -12.13
CA HIS A 150 1.79 19.83 -13.12
C HIS A 150 0.51 20.26 -12.39
N PRO A 151 0.48 21.46 -11.78
CA PRO A 151 -0.76 22.01 -11.24
C PRO A 151 -1.78 22.19 -12.39
N PRO A 152 -3.09 22.11 -12.11
CA PRO A 152 -4.10 22.41 -13.10
C PRO A 152 -3.87 23.84 -13.58
N GLY A 153 -3.61 24.01 -14.88
CA GLY A 153 -3.58 25.33 -15.51
C GLY A 153 -4.91 26.04 -15.23
N HIS A 154 -4.81 27.30 -14.85
CA HIS A 154 -5.93 28.20 -14.69
C HIS A 154 -6.60 28.44 -16.02
#